data_eb84d1c408d08f0f113cd61e3873472c
#
_entry.id   eb84d1c408d08f0f113cd61e3873472c
#
_cell.length_a   1.000
_cell.length_b   1.000
_cell.length_c   1.000
_cell.angle_alpha   90.00
_cell.angle_beta   90.00
_cell.angle_gamma   90.00
#
_symmetry.space_group_name_H-M   'P 1'
#
loop_
_entity.id
_entity.type
_entity.pdbx_description
1 polymer ?
#
loop_
_entity_poly.entity_id
_entity_poly.type
_entity_poly.pdbx_seq_one_letter_code
_entity_poly.pdbx_strand_id
1 'polypeptide(L)'
;MLVIPIFIPLLVIGMSALFESQMNMPVTDYNTIGFNYELDTVEQSIIEELEINPVYDTEENLKEKFDNGEIDLYVTRNNTVYTINGDDSDTTTYASTLVESYFNAYKDYLQTDYLANHNVDPSMVMNIITLEENIIAEDNFFASYVTNYAFFFIIMAITVSATYPATDATAGEKERGTLETLL
;
A
#
# COMPACT_ATOMS: atom_id res chain seq x y z
N MET A 1 18.06 -10.13 35.27
CA MET A 1 16.67 -9.87 34.85
C MET A 1 16.44 -8.51 34.17
N LEU A 2 17.43 -8.04 33.41
CA LEU A 2 17.37 -6.79 32.61
C LEU A 2 17.02 -7.03 31.12
N VAL A 3 16.74 -8.28 30.74
CA VAL A 3 16.56 -8.65 29.32
C VAL A 3 15.24 -8.14 28.74
N ILE A 4 14.15 -8.22 29.48
CA ILE A 4 12.80 -7.84 29.00
C ILE A 4 12.67 -6.33 28.76
N PRO A 5 13.11 -5.43 29.65
CA PRO A 5 13.02 -3.98 29.41
C PRO A 5 13.88 -3.49 28.24
N ILE A 6 14.93 -4.23 27.87
CA ILE A 6 15.79 -3.90 26.72
C ILE A 6 15.27 -4.52 25.44
N PHE A 7 14.68 -5.73 25.52
CA PHE A 7 14.21 -6.49 24.36
C PHE A 7 12.98 -5.86 23.71
N ILE A 8 12.04 -5.31 24.52
CA ILE A 8 10.81 -4.69 24.00
C ILE A 8 11.11 -3.43 23.16
N PRO A 9 11.90 -2.45 23.62
CA PRO A 9 12.28 -1.29 22.80
C PRO A 9 13.05 -1.69 21.54
N LEU A 10 13.91 -2.69 21.62
CA LEU A 10 14.70 -3.17 20.49
C LEU A 10 13.82 -3.86 19.43
N LEU A 11 12.78 -4.58 19.87
CA LEU A 11 11.78 -5.20 19.00
C LEU A 11 10.91 -4.13 18.33
N VAL A 12 10.50 -3.09 19.05
CA VAL A 12 9.73 -1.97 18.49
C VAL A 12 10.56 -1.19 17.46
N ILE A 13 11.84 -0.91 17.75
CA ILE A 13 12.75 -0.26 16.79
C ILE A 13 12.98 -1.16 15.56
N GLY A 14 13.16 -2.46 15.78
CA GLY A 14 13.31 -3.42 14.67
C GLY A 14 12.06 -3.52 13.81
N MET A 15 10.87 -3.52 14.42
CA MET A 15 9.60 -3.49 13.67
C MET A 15 9.38 -2.17 12.95
N SER A 16 9.70 -1.02 13.57
CA SER A 16 9.58 0.27 12.89
C SER A 16 10.53 0.39 11.70
N ALA A 17 11.76 -0.11 11.81
CA ALA A 17 12.71 -0.15 10.70
C ALA A 17 12.26 -1.10 9.57
N LEU A 18 11.61 -2.22 9.90
CA LEU A 18 11.01 -3.13 8.90
C LEU A 18 9.79 -2.47 8.23
N PHE A 19 8.94 -1.75 8.98
CA PHE A 19 7.83 -1.00 8.44
C PHE A 19 8.29 0.14 7.54
N GLU A 20 9.29 0.92 7.96
CA GLU A 20 9.91 1.96 7.11
C GLU A 20 10.53 1.36 5.85
N SER A 21 11.17 0.21 5.95
CA SER A 21 11.72 -0.50 4.79
C SER A 21 10.63 -0.98 3.82
N GLN A 22 9.46 -1.37 4.31
CA GLN A 22 8.33 -1.75 3.47
C GLN A 22 7.57 -0.53 2.90
N MET A 23 7.47 0.57 3.66
CA MET A 23 6.85 1.81 3.17
C MET A 23 7.75 2.61 2.23
N ASN A 24 9.08 2.44 2.32
CA ASN A 24 10.07 3.02 1.42
C ASN A 24 10.52 2.06 0.30
N MET A 25 9.77 0.99 0.04
CA MET A 25 9.97 0.29 -1.23
C MET A 25 9.73 1.31 -2.34
N PRO A 26 10.72 1.53 -3.22
CA PRO A 26 10.51 2.44 -4.33
C PRO A 26 9.31 1.94 -5.11
N VAL A 27 8.29 2.78 -5.16
CA VAL A 27 7.03 2.59 -5.89
C VAL A 27 7.27 2.33 -7.40
N THR A 28 8.51 2.46 -7.83
CA THR A 28 8.99 2.31 -9.21
C THR A 28 9.17 0.86 -9.68
N ASP A 29 9.03 -0.14 -8.80
CA ASP A 29 9.29 -1.53 -9.18
C ASP A 29 8.05 -2.27 -9.75
N TYR A 30 6.86 -1.65 -9.75
CA TYR A 30 5.61 -2.28 -10.20
C TYR A 30 4.92 -1.49 -11.32
N ASN A 31 5.70 -1.10 -12.32
CA ASN A 31 5.25 -0.26 -13.43
C ASN A 31 5.41 -0.93 -14.80
N THR A 32 5.70 -2.23 -14.83
CA THR A 32 5.88 -2.96 -16.09
C THR A 32 4.55 -3.51 -16.56
N ILE A 33 3.97 -2.87 -17.57
CA ILE A 33 2.60 -3.13 -18.03
C ILE A 33 2.61 -3.65 -19.46
N GLY A 34 1.93 -4.77 -19.67
CA GLY A 34 1.74 -5.40 -20.98
C GLY A 34 0.60 -4.77 -21.78
N PHE A 35 0.80 -4.55 -23.09
CA PHE A 35 -0.22 -4.07 -24.00
C PHE A 35 -0.29 -4.98 -25.24
N ASN A 36 -1.51 -5.42 -25.62
CA ASN A 36 -1.70 -6.21 -26.85
C ASN A 36 -1.92 -5.33 -28.10
N TYR A 37 -1.67 -4.03 -27.99
CA TYR A 37 -1.82 -3.04 -29.06
C TYR A 37 -0.71 -2.00 -28.98
N GLU A 38 -0.43 -1.33 -30.10
CA GLU A 38 0.51 -0.22 -30.17
C GLU A 38 -0.16 1.06 -29.63
N LEU A 39 0.54 1.78 -28.79
CA LEU A 39 0.10 3.05 -28.23
C LEU A 39 0.32 4.18 -29.23
N ASP A 40 -0.62 5.10 -29.32
CA ASP A 40 -0.45 6.31 -30.12
C ASP A 40 0.51 7.32 -29.46
N THR A 41 0.78 8.42 -30.15
CA THR A 41 1.76 9.44 -29.67
C THR A 41 1.33 10.09 -28.36
N VAL A 42 0.04 10.25 -28.14
CA VAL A 42 -0.51 10.85 -26.92
C VAL A 42 -0.48 9.85 -25.78
N GLU A 43 -0.90 8.61 -26.05
CA GLU A 43 -0.79 7.51 -25.10
C GLU A 43 0.64 7.32 -24.64
N GLN A 44 1.62 7.38 -25.54
CA GLN A 44 3.06 7.28 -25.22
C GLN A 44 3.52 8.41 -24.29
N SER A 45 3.10 9.67 -24.54
CA SER A 45 3.44 10.79 -23.67
C SER A 45 2.90 10.62 -22.25
N ILE A 46 1.67 10.11 -22.11
CA ILE A 46 1.05 9.88 -20.80
C ILE A 46 1.77 8.76 -20.05
N ILE A 47 2.15 7.70 -20.76
CA ILE A 47 2.90 6.57 -20.18
C ILE A 47 4.28 7.00 -19.70
N GLU A 48 4.97 7.85 -20.46
CA GLU A 48 6.27 8.43 -20.06
C GLU A 48 6.12 9.30 -18.80
N GLU A 49 5.07 10.12 -18.70
CA GLU A 49 4.79 10.97 -17.53
C GLU A 49 4.49 10.14 -16.27
N LEU A 50 3.82 9.00 -16.43
CA LEU A 50 3.49 8.08 -15.35
C LEU A 50 4.61 7.08 -15.03
N GLU A 51 5.76 7.17 -15.71
CA GLU A 51 6.90 6.26 -15.57
C GLU A 51 6.53 4.78 -15.78
N ILE A 52 5.56 4.51 -16.65
CA ILE A 52 5.14 3.15 -17.00
C ILE A 52 6.10 2.56 -18.04
N ASN A 53 6.54 1.32 -17.82
CA ASN A 53 7.36 0.55 -18.75
C ASN A 53 6.47 -0.35 -19.62
N PRO A 54 6.15 0.03 -20.86
CA PRO A 54 5.25 -0.74 -21.71
C PRO A 54 5.95 -1.95 -22.34
N VAL A 55 5.29 -3.11 -22.28
CA VAL A 55 5.70 -4.33 -22.95
C VAL A 55 4.64 -4.69 -23.99
N TYR A 56 5.04 -4.79 -25.26
CA TYR A 56 4.10 -5.11 -26.35
C TYR A 56 4.24 -6.57 -26.74
N ASP A 57 3.12 -7.31 -26.75
CA ASP A 57 3.07 -8.69 -27.21
C ASP A 57 1.62 -9.12 -27.51
N THR A 58 1.44 -10.35 -27.96
CA THR A 58 0.11 -10.96 -28.10
C THR A 58 -0.49 -11.25 -26.72
N GLU A 59 -1.82 -11.32 -26.65
CA GLU A 59 -2.52 -11.60 -25.38
C GLU A 59 -2.04 -12.90 -24.72
N GLU A 60 -1.79 -13.95 -25.51
CA GLU A 60 -1.31 -15.25 -25.01
C GLU A 60 0.09 -15.13 -24.37
N ASN A 61 1.00 -14.40 -25.03
CA ASN A 61 2.35 -14.19 -24.53
C ASN A 61 2.37 -13.25 -23.32
N LEU A 62 1.50 -12.22 -23.30
CA LEU A 62 1.37 -11.32 -22.13
C LEU A 62 0.86 -12.07 -20.92
N LYS A 63 -0.07 -12.99 -21.08
CA LYS A 63 -0.53 -13.84 -19.99
C LYS A 63 0.61 -14.73 -19.46
N GLU A 64 1.40 -15.33 -20.35
CA GLU A 64 2.55 -16.14 -19.93
C GLU A 64 3.59 -15.30 -19.19
N LYS A 65 3.89 -14.09 -19.66
CA LYS A 65 4.80 -13.15 -18.99
C LYS A 65 4.27 -12.72 -17.62
N PHE A 66 2.97 -12.51 -17.48
CA PHE A 66 2.33 -12.21 -16.21
C PHE A 66 2.44 -13.40 -15.25
N ASP A 67 2.11 -14.61 -15.69
CA ASP A 67 2.21 -15.83 -14.89
C ASP A 67 3.66 -16.12 -14.45
N ASN A 68 4.65 -15.68 -15.24
CA ASN A 68 6.08 -15.77 -14.91
C ASN A 68 6.59 -14.60 -14.03
N GLY A 69 5.77 -13.57 -13.75
CA GLY A 69 6.17 -12.39 -12.99
C GLY A 69 7.10 -11.43 -13.73
N GLU A 70 7.10 -11.46 -15.06
CA GLU A 70 7.90 -10.56 -15.90
C GLU A 70 7.22 -9.19 -16.12
N ILE A 71 5.89 -9.15 -15.97
CA ILE A 71 5.06 -7.95 -16.02
C ILE A 71 4.08 -7.95 -14.84
N ASP A 72 3.67 -6.77 -14.38
CA ASP A 72 2.85 -6.60 -13.19
C ASP A 72 1.35 -6.74 -13.46
N LEU A 73 0.94 -6.40 -14.68
CA LEU A 73 -0.39 -6.63 -15.24
C LEU A 73 -0.36 -6.45 -16.76
N TYR A 74 -1.44 -6.80 -17.44
CA TYR A 74 -1.55 -6.51 -18.86
C TYR A 74 -2.94 -6.00 -19.25
N VAL A 75 -2.95 -5.14 -20.26
CA VAL A 75 -4.14 -4.51 -20.82
C VAL A 75 -4.39 -5.07 -22.19
N THR A 76 -5.61 -5.56 -22.41
CA THR A 76 -6.07 -6.03 -23.71
C THR A 76 -7.11 -5.08 -24.27
N ARG A 77 -6.99 -4.80 -25.58
CA ARG A 77 -7.93 -3.96 -26.32
C ARG A 77 -8.72 -4.81 -27.31
N ASN A 78 -10.04 -4.74 -27.18
CA ASN A 78 -10.96 -5.31 -28.15
C ASN A 78 -11.93 -4.23 -28.64
N ASN A 79 -11.69 -3.68 -29.82
CA ASN A 79 -12.37 -2.50 -30.36
C ASN A 79 -12.23 -1.29 -29.42
N THR A 80 -13.32 -0.91 -28.75
CA THR A 80 -13.42 0.23 -27.81
C THR A 80 -13.37 -0.21 -26.34
N VAL A 81 -13.26 -1.50 -26.07
CA VAL A 81 -13.23 -2.04 -24.73
C VAL A 81 -11.79 -2.36 -24.37
N TYR A 82 -11.32 -1.78 -23.29
CA TYR A 82 -10.04 -2.07 -22.68
C TYR A 82 -10.28 -2.92 -21.43
N THR A 83 -9.55 -4.00 -21.29
CA THR A 83 -9.66 -4.91 -20.16
C THR A 83 -8.32 -4.98 -19.44
N ILE A 84 -8.32 -4.70 -18.15
CA ILE A 84 -7.17 -4.84 -17.27
C ILE A 84 -7.19 -6.28 -16.74
N ASN A 85 -6.10 -6.99 -16.92
CA ASN A 85 -5.95 -8.38 -16.50
C ASN A 85 -4.80 -8.48 -15.50
N GLY A 86 -5.09 -9.10 -14.36
CA GLY A 86 -4.15 -9.29 -13.26
C GLY A 86 -4.77 -10.15 -12.16
N ASP A 87 -4.09 -10.28 -11.04
CA ASP A 87 -4.56 -10.96 -9.84
C ASP A 87 -4.88 -9.95 -8.71
N ASP A 88 -5.17 -10.41 -7.51
CA ASP A 88 -5.46 -9.56 -6.33
C ASP A 88 -4.22 -9.26 -5.46
N SER A 89 -3.02 -9.38 -6.04
CA SER A 89 -1.77 -9.03 -5.36
C SER A 89 -1.62 -7.52 -5.15
N ASP A 90 -0.81 -7.13 -4.17
CA ASP A 90 -0.49 -5.72 -3.90
C ASP A 90 0.21 -5.06 -5.12
N THR A 91 1.04 -5.82 -5.83
CA THR A 91 1.75 -5.38 -7.04
C THR A 91 0.79 -5.05 -8.16
N THR A 92 -0.13 -5.97 -8.47
CA THR A 92 -1.18 -5.76 -9.47
C THR A 92 -2.12 -4.63 -9.08
N THR A 93 -2.48 -4.50 -7.80
CA THR A 93 -3.32 -3.39 -7.30
C THR A 93 -2.65 -2.05 -7.56
N TYR A 94 -1.34 -1.93 -7.30
CA TYR A 94 -0.59 -0.71 -7.58
C TYR A 94 -0.51 -0.42 -9.08
N ALA A 95 -0.12 -1.41 -9.88
CA ALA A 95 -0.03 -1.29 -11.34
C ALA A 95 -1.41 -0.94 -11.96
N SER A 96 -2.51 -1.47 -11.41
CA SER A 96 -3.87 -1.15 -11.86
C SER A 96 -4.21 0.33 -11.61
N THR A 97 -3.78 0.91 -10.48
CA THR A 97 -3.96 2.34 -10.20
C THR A 97 -3.21 3.22 -11.21
N LEU A 98 -2.01 2.82 -11.65
CA LEU A 98 -1.28 3.50 -12.71
C LEU A 98 -2.03 3.44 -14.04
N VAL A 99 -2.56 2.27 -14.41
CA VAL A 99 -3.35 2.08 -15.62
C VAL A 99 -4.66 2.87 -15.59
N GLU A 100 -5.33 2.93 -14.45
CA GLU A 100 -6.52 3.78 -14.27
C GLU A 100 -6.18 5.26 -14.44
N SER A 101 -5.05 5.72 -13.89
CA SER A 101 -4.55 7.08 -14.06
C SER A 101 -4.25 7.39 -15.53
N TYR A 102 -3.60 6.45 -16.23
CA TYR A 102 -3.35 6.54 -17.66
C TYR A 102 -4.66 6.67 -18.46
N PHE A 103 -5.65 5.80 -18.22
CA PHE A 103 -6.92 5.87 -18.95
C PHE A 103 -7.73 7.13 -18.62
N ASN A 104 -7.66 7.63 -17.39
CA ASN A 104 -8.32 8.88 -17.03
C ASN A 104 -7.67 10.06 -17.79
N ALA A 105 -6.35 10.15 -17.82
CA ALA A 105 -5.64 11.19 -18.57
C ALA A 105 -5.92 11.11 -20.08
N TYR A 106 -5.91 9.90 -20.65
CA TYR A 106 -6.21 9.70 -22.07
C TYR A 106 -7.66 10.04 -22.42
N LYS A 107 -8.61 9.66 -21.56
CA LYS A 107 -10.02 10.02 -21.70
C LYS A 107 -10.23 11.53 -21.66
N ASP A 108 -9.58 12.23 -20.72
CA ASP A 108 -9.67 13.68 -20.59
C ASP A 108 -9.10 14.37 -21.83
N TYR A 109 -7.98 13.86 -22.37
CA TYR A 109 -7.44 14.34 -23.64
C TYR A 109 -8.45 14.17 -24.78
N LEU A 110 -9.01 12.97 -24.98
CA LEU A 110 -9.97 12.70 -26.06
C LEU A 110 -11.23 13.56 -25.94
N GLN A 111 -11.72 13.79 -24.73
CA GLN A 111 -12.87 14.66 -24.50
C GLN A 111 -12.54 16.12 -24.83
N THR A 112 -11.37 16.60 -24.40
CA THR A 112 -10.90 17.95 -24.68
C THR A 112 -10.72 18.19 -26.18
N ASP A 113 -10.07 17.25 -26.87
CA ASP A 113 -9.87 17.33 -28.32
C ASP A 113 -11.21 17.30 -29.09
N TYR A 114 -12.13 16.43 -28.68
CA TYR A 114 -13.47 16.38 -29.27
C TYR A 114 -14.22 17.72 -29.12
N LEU A 115 -14.23 18.30 -27.93
CA LEU A 115 -14.91 19.59 -27.66
C LEU A 115 -14.25 20.74 -28.42
N ALA A 116 -12.92 20.79 -28.47
CA ALA A 116 -12.18 21.80 -29.22
C ALA A 116 -12.50 21.73 -30.73
N ASN A 117 -12.54 20.53 -31.31
CA ASN A 117 -12.85 20.31 -32.71
C ASN A 117 -14.31 20.67 -33.06
N HIS A 118 -15.21 20.74 -32.06
CA HIS A 118 -16.59 21.16 -32.22
C HIS A 118 -16.85 22.62 -31.79
N ASN A 119 -15.79 23.43 -31.56
CA ASN A 119 -15.85 24.81 -31.10
C ASN A 119 -16.59 24.99 -29.76
N VAL A 120 -16.53 24.01 -28.89
CA VAL A 120 -17.03 24.05 -27.53
C VAL A 120 -15.84 24.26 -26.60
N ASP A 121 -15.90 25.25 -25.71
CA ASP A 121 -14.84 25.45 -24.72
C ASP A 121 -14.87 24.32 -23.68
N PRO A 122 -13.80 23.50 -23.61
CA PRO A 122 -13.72 22.37 -22.67
C PRO A 122 -13.93 22.78 -21.21
N SER A 123 -13.47 24.00 -20.83
CA SER A 123 -13.60 24.50 -19.47
C SER A 123 -15.05 24.68 -19.02
N MET A 124 -15.96 24.96 -19.97
CA MET A 124 -17.39 25.11 -19.69
C MET A 124 -18.12 23.78 -19.46
N VAL A 125 -17.55 22.68 -19.91
CA VAL A 125 -18.20 21.35 -19.88
C VAL A 125 -17.52 20.41 -18.90
N MET A 126 -16.19 20.45 -18.81
CA MET A 126 -15.40 19.52 -17.99
C MET A 126 -15.17 20.02 -16.56
N ASN A 127 -15.18 21.35 -16.34
CA ASN A 127 -14.93 21.97 -15.05
C ASN A 127 -16.19 22.59 -14.41
N ILE A 128 -17.34 21.94 -14.58
CA ILE A 128 -18.61 22.40 -13.99
C ILE A 128 -18.57 22.36 -12.46
N ILE A 129 -17.75 21.51 -11.88
CA ILE A 129 -17.56 21.34 -10.43
C ILE A 129 -16.07 21.36 -10.15
N THR A 130 -15.62 22.30 -9.33
CA THR A 130 -14.28 22.28 -8.77
C THR A 130 -14.34 21.56 -7.43
N LEU A 131 -13.64 20.44 -7.30
CA LEU A 131 -13.50 19.74 -6.03
C LEU A 131 -12.25 20.28 -5.34
N GLU A 132 -12.43 21.02 -4.25
CA GLU A 132 -11.32 21.37 -3.36
C GLU A 132 -11.30 20.37 -2.20
N GLU A 133 -10.32 19.49 -2.19
CA GLU A 133 -10.04 18.66 -1.02
C GLU A 133 -9.28 19.49 0.02
N ASN A 134 -9.96 19.90 1.07
CA ASN A 134 -9.31 20.43 2.25
C ASN A 134 -9.19 19.33 3.30
N ILE A 135 -8.35 18.36 3.01
CA ILE A 135 -7.95 17.34 3.99
C ILE A 135 -6.95 18.03 4.91
N ILE A 136 -7.44 18.48 6.07
CA ILE A 136 -6.52 18.80 7.16
C ILE A 136 -5.91 17.47 7.57
N ALA A 137 -4.70 17.19 7.07
CA ALA A 137 -3.90 16.11 7.59
C ALA A 137 -3.78 16.37 9.09
N GLU A 138 -4.50 15.60 9.90
CA GLU A 138 -4.15 15.54 11.31
C GLU A 138 -2.70 15.07 11.34
N ASP A 139 -1.79 15.96 11.77
CA ASP A 139 -0.36 15.68 11.99
C ASP A 139 -0.12 14.56 13.01
N ASN A 140 -1.11 13.71 13.25
CA ASN A 140 -1.19 12.77 14.35
C ASN A 140 -1.45 11.32 13.94
N PHE A 141 -1.02 10.90 12.73
CA PHE A 141 -1.00 9.45 12.45
C PHE A 141 -0.23 8.71 13.55
N PHE A 142 0.90 9.25 13.96
CA PHE A 142 1.70 8.69 15.07
C PHE A 142 0.97 8.77 16.42
N ALA A 143 0.28 9.88 16.71
CA ALA A 143 -0.50 10.02 17.95
C ALA A 143 -1.71 9.09 17.95
N SER A 144 -2.41 8.92 16.85
CA SER A 144 -3.53 7.97 16.72
C SER A 144 -3.04 6.52 16.87
N TYR A 145 -1.91 6.19 16.27
CA TYR A 145 -1.27 4.89 16.42
C TYR A 145 -0.85 4.62 17.87
N VAL A 146 -0.17 5.58 18.50
CA VAL A 146 0.23 5.50 19.89
C VAL A 146 -0.98 5.38 20.82
N THR A 147 -2.07 6.11 20.55
CA THR A 147 -3.30 6.04 21.36
C THR A 147 -3.98 4.69 21.24
N ASN A 148 -4.07 4.13 20.05
CA ASN A 148 -4.67 2.81 19.81
C ASN A 148 -3.86 1.68 20.46
N TYR A 149 -2.52 1.80 20.49
CA TYR A 149 -1.65 0.81 21.11
C TYR A 149 -1.36 1.09 22.58
N ALA A 150 -1.63 2.30 23.09
CA ALA A 150 -1.42 2.65 24.51
C ALA A 150 -2.17 1.71 25.44
N PHE A 151 -3.40 1.34 25.09
CA PHE A 151 -4.19 0.35 25.85
C PHE A 151 -3.51 -1.02 25.91
N PHE A 152 -2.96 -1.49 24.80
CA PHE A 152 -2.22 -2.74 24.74
C PHE A 152 -0.96 -2.69 25.62
N PHE A 153 -0.20 -1.61 25.56
CA PHE A 153 1.00 -1.43 26.39
C PHE A 153 0.66 -1.30 27.87
N ILE A 154 -0.44 -0.64 28.23
CA ILE A 154 -0.91 -0.52 29.62
C ILE A 154 -1.31 -1.91 30.15
N ILE A 155 -2.07 -2.68 29.41
CA ILE A 155 -2.48 -4.04 29.80
C ILE A 155 -1.23 -4.94 29.96
N MET A 156 -0.29 -4.84 29.04
CA MET A 156 0.96 -5.58 29.09
C MET A 156 1.80 -5.20 30.30
N ALA A 157 1.91 -3.91 30.61
CA ALA A 157 2.63 -3.41 31.77
C ALA A 157 1.99 -3.87 33.08
N ILE A 158 0.64 -3.85 33.18
CA ILE A 158 -0.11 -4.34 34.36
C ILE A 158 0.11 -5.86 34.53
N THR A 159 0.03 -6.63 33.44
CA THR A 159 0.23 -8.08 33.48
C THR A 159 1.63 -8.45 33.94
N VAL A 160 2.66 -7.80 33.41
CA VAL A 160 4.06 -8.01 33.81
C VAL A 160 4.27 -7.60 35.27
N SER A 161 3.71 -6.46 35.70
CA SER A 161 3.80 -5.97 37.07
C SER A 161 3.10 -6.88 38.09
N ALA A 162 2.00 -7.52 37.69
CA ALA A 162 1.27 -8.46 38.56
C ALA A 162 1.93 -9.84 38.63
N THR A 163 2.52 -10.29 37.51
CA THR A 163 3.18 -11.61 37.45
C THR A 163 4.46 -11.67 38.27
N TYR A 164 5.19 -10.56 38.36
CA TYR A 164 6.47 -10.50 39.03
C TYR A 164 6.37 -10.75 40.57
N PRO A 165 5.51 -10.02 41.32
CA PRO A 165 5.34 -10.26 42.76
C PRO A 165 4.75 -11.66 43.06
N ALA A 166 3.84 -12.14 42.15
CA ALA A 166 3.24 -13.46 42.33
C ALA A 166 4.27 -14.61 42.21
N THR A 167 5.19 -14.49 41.23
CA THR A 167 6.27 -15.48 41.04
C THR A 167 7.28 -15.43 42.20
N ASP A 168 7.59 -14.20 42.70
CA ASP A 168 8.55 -14.03 43.79
C ASP A 168 7.97 -14.52 45.14
N ALA A 169 6.68 -14.31 45.37
CA ALA A 169 5.97 -14.83 46.54
C ALA A 169 5.95 -16.36 46.56
N THR A 170 5.57 -16.99 45.40
CA THR A 170 5.53 -18.46 45.30
C THR A 170 6.89 -19.11 45.34
N ALA A 171 7.91 -18.53 44.71
CA ALA A 171 9.29 -19.00 44.78
C ALA A 171 9.88 -18.82 46.16
N GLY A 172 9.66 -17.67 46.79
CA GLY A 172 10.13 -17.37 48.15
C GLY A 172 9.50 -18.21 49.24
N GLU A 173 8.21 -18.57 49.12
CA GLU A 173 7.52 -19.49 50.03
C GLU A 173 8.05 -20.92 49.87
N LYS A 174 8.37 -21.32 48.67
CA LYS A 174 8.95 -22.65 48.41
C LYS A 174 10.40 -22.77 48.93
N GLU A 175 11.21 -21.70 48.79
CA GLU A 175 12.57 -21.65 49.35
C GLU A 175 12.60 -21.64 50.88
N ARG A 176 11.59 -21.01 51.50
CA ARG A 176 11.50 -20.94 52.99
C ARG A 176 10.83 -22.16 53.62
N GLY A 177 10.39 -23.16 52.81
CA GLY A 177 9.76 -24.35 53.34
C GLY A 177 8.39 -24.14 54.01
N THR A 178 7.82 -22.94 53.88
CA THR A 178 6.54 -22.60 54.54
C THR A 178 5.35 -23.25 53.90
N LEU A 179 5.48 -23.74 52.68
CA LEU A 179 4.41 -24.43 51.95
C LEU A 179 4.14 -25.85 52.54
N GLU A 180 5.14 -26.50 53.15
CA GLU A 180 4.99 -27.79 53.77
C GLU A 180 4.32 -27.71 55.13
N THR A 181 4.22 -26.54 55.75
CA THR A 181 3.67 -26.36 57.10
C THR A 181 2.16 -26.01 57.07
N LEU A 182 1.57 -25.83 55.89
CA LEU A 182 0.17 -25.47 55.65
C LEU A 182 -0.67 -26.65 55.18
N LEU A 183 -0.09 -27.83 54.99
CA LEU A 183 -0.71 -29.10 54.70
C LEU A 183 -0.67 -30.01 55.96
#